data_e45eeff0f547797d4c660c2a2789cd54
#
_entry.id   e45eeff0f547797d4c660c2a2789cd54
#
_cell.length_a   1.000
_cell.length_b   1.000
_cell.length_c   1.000
_cell.angle_alpha   90.00
_cell.angle_beta   90.00
_cell.angle_gamma   90.00
#
_symmetry.space_group_name_H-M   'P 1'
#
loop_
_entity.id
_entity.type
_entity.pdbx_description
1 polymer ?
#
loop_
_entity_poly.entity_id
_entity_poly.type
_entity_poly.pdbx_seq_one_letter_code
_entity_poly.pdbx_strand_id
1 'polypeptide(L)'
;MAILYPARAAKGFSAESRGGFERNYRVALRHSRHVRWLRICVPAGIAAVLLTVIGINYLPPIGGFRLPGELGKLVIHGTKITMQQPRLAGYTIDSRAYEFSADAAGQDITKPNLVELHRLHAKMEMQDKSMVEMSAVSGVYDAKTEMLTLNDNIELVSSTGYEGRLSEAVIDVRKGSVVSEKPVWVKMLDGVLNAKRLDIVDKGSVIRFSGVAMTLQPGKRAAADAAKPSEQ
;
A
#
# COMPACT_ATOMS: atom_id res chain seq x y z
N MET A 1 42.12 -92.47 18.67
CA MET A 1 40.74 -91.97 18.83
C MET A 1 40.36 -91.21 17.57
N ALA A 2 39.73 -91.92 16.63
CA ALA A 2 39.40 -91.43 15.29
C ALA A 2 38.00 -90.78 15.30
N ILE A 3 37.91 -89.57 14.83
CA ILE A 3 36.61 -88.92 14.63
C ILE A 3 36.38 -88.83 13.12
N LEU A 4 35.37 -89.62 12.71
CA LEU A 4 34.87 -89.75 11.36
C LEU A 4 34.12 -88.49 10.96
N TYR A 5 34.45 -87.89 9.80
CA TYR A 5 33.63 -86.85 9.17
C TYR A 5 32.72 -87.47 8.10
N PRO A 6 31.44 -87.21 8.09
CA PRO A 6 30.59 -87.69 7.01
C PRO A 6 30.61 -86.69 5.81
N ALA A 7 30.77 -87.25 4.63
CA ALA A 7 30.68 -86.58 3.34
C ALA A 7 29.28 -86.01 3.10
N ARG A 8 29.19 -84.71 2.83
CA ARG A 8 27.94 -84.02 2.47
C ARG A 8 27.80 -83.95 0.96
N ALA A 9 26.79 -84.64 0.47
CA ALA A 9 26.43 -84.75 -0.93
C ALA A 9 26.23 -83.37 -1.64
N ALA A 10 26.84 -83.26 -2.80
CA ALA A 10 26.63 -82.13 -3.73
C ALA A 10 25.18 -82.16 -4.25
N LYS A 11 24.35 -81.15 -3.82
CA LYS A 11 23.04 -80.89 -4.44
C LYS A 11 23.24 -80.15 -5.74
N GLY A 12 22.67 -80.73 -6.80
CA GLY A 12 22.72 -80.19 -8.17
C GLY A 12 22.23 -78.74 -8.28
N PHE A 13 22.98 -77.98 -8.98
CA PHE A 13 22.67 -76.62 -9.35
C PHE A 13 21.60 -76.64 -10.48
N SER A 14 20.35 -76.44 -10.14
CA SER A 14 19.25 -76.49 -11.08
C SER A 14 19.26 -75.27 -12.01
N ALA A 15 18.98 -75.55 -13.26
CA ALA A 15 18.97 -74.56 -14.39
C ALA A 15 17.95 -73.46 -14.33
N GLU A 16 17.21 -73.35 -13.24
CA GLU A 16 16.09 -72.33 -13.06
C GLU A 16 16.57 -70.93 -12.72
N SER A 17 17.84 -70.73 -12.36
CA SER A 17 18.32 -69.40 -11.98
C SER A 17 18.74 -68.49 -13.18
N ARG A 18 18.75 -69.00 -14.41
CA ARG A 18 19.18 -68.24 -15.60
C ARG A 18 18.07 -67.32 -16.13
N GLY A 19 16.79 -67.61 -15.92
CA GLY A 19 15.67 -66.81 -16.42
C GLY A 19 15.44 -65.50 -15.63
N GLY A 20 15.84 -65.45 -14.37
CA GLY A 20 15.70 -64.27 -13.51
C GLY A 20 16.75 -63.19 -13.77
N PHE A 21 17.97 -63.62 -14.17
CA PHE A 21 19.06 -62.66 -14.40
C PHE A 21 18.88 -61.83 -15.69
N GLU A 22 18.30 -62.43 -16.72
CA GLU A 22 18.05 -61.72 -17.99
C GLU A 22 16.89 -60.72 -17.93
N ARG A 23 15.87 -60.98 -17.11
CA ARG A 23 14.76 -60.04 -16.87
C ARG A 23 15.23 -58.81 -16.11
N ASN A 24 16.02 -58.96 -15.10
CA ASN A 24 16.54 -57.85 -14.29
C ASN A 24 17.53 -56.97 -15.08
N TYR A 25 18.28 -57.56 -16.02
CA TYR A 25 19.24 -56.82 -16.87
C TYR A 25 18.51 -55.90 -17.88
N ARG A 26 17.39 -56.34 -18.43
CA ARG A 26 16.57 -55.49 -19.37
C ARG A 26 15.87 -54.35 -18.67
N VAL A 27 15.49 -54.51 -17.40
CA VAL A 27 14.89 -53.41 -16.58
C VAL A 27 15.97 -52.41 -16.20
N ALA A 28 17.17 -52.82 -15.86
CA ALA A 28 18.29 -51.94 -15.53
C ALA A 28 18.75 -51.07 -16.72
N LEU A 29 18.73 -51.62 -17.95
CA LEU A 29 19.09 -50.88 -19.17
C LEU A 29 18.06 -49.77 -19.51
N ARG A 30 16.77 -49.95 -19.18
CA ARG A 30 15.73 -48.89 -19.36
C ARG A 30 15.92 -47.78 -18.37
N HIS A 31 16.30 -48.07 -17.12
CA HIS A 31 16.56 -47.04 -16.09
C HIS A 31 17.80 -46.19 -16.43
N SER A 32 18.82 -46.75 -17.03
CA SER A 32 20.05 -46.05 -17.41
C SER A 32 19.82 -45.01 -18.54
N ARG A 33 18.86 -45.27 -19.45
CA ARG A 33 18.47 -44.29 -20.46
C ARG A 33 17.72 -43.09 -19.88
N HIS A 34 16.83 -43.30 -18.93
CA HIS A 34 16.08 -42.24 -18.28
C HIS A 34 16.99 -41.35 -17.41
N VAL A 35 17.97 -41.94 -16.72
CA VAL A 35 18.95 -41.18 -15.93
C VAL A 35 19.86 -40.32 -16.82
N ARG A 36 20.27 -40.85 -17.99
CA ARG A 36 21.03 -40.04 -18.96
C ARG A 36 20.21 -38.87 -19.54
N TRP A 37 18.94 -39.11 -19.88
CA TRP A 37 18.04 -38.06 -20.33
C TRP A 37 17.77 -37.02 -19.24
N LEU A 38 17.56 -37.46 -17.99
CA LEU A 38 17.34 -36.57 -16.87
C LEU A 38 18.58 -35.69 -16.57
N ARG A 39 19.78 -36.28 -16.73
CA ARG A 39 21.06 -35.55 -16.54
C ARG A 39 21.32 -34.46 -17.59
N ILE A 40 20.65 -34.51 -18.73
CA ILE A 40 20.72 -33.48 -19.78
C ILE A 40 19.51 -32.53 -19.71
N CYS A 41 18.30 -33.05 -19.48
CA CYS A 41 17.07 -32.26 -19.45
C CYS A 41 17.01 -31.35 -18.25
N VAL A 42 17.55 -31.71 -17.09
CA VAL A 42 17.55 -30.85 -15.89
C VAL A 42 18.42 -29.60 -16.08
N PRO A 43 19.72 -29.69 -16.49
CA PRO A 43 20.52 -28.50 -16.72
C PRO A 43 20.01 -27.67 -17.93
N ALA A 44 19.48 -28.35 -18.98
CA ALA A 44 18.87 -27.65 -20.12
C ALA A 44 17.59 -26.89 -19.71
N GLY A 45 16.77 -27.47 -18.84
CA GLY A 45 15.58 -26.80 -18.29
C GLY A 45 15.96 -25.59 -17.42
N ILE A 46 16.96 -25.72 -16.57
CA ILE A 46 17.48 -24.61 -15.75
C ILE A 46 18.06 -23.49 -16.65
N ALA A 47 18.82 -23.87 -17.67
CA ALA A 47 19.37 -22.91 -18.62
C ALA A 47 18.27 -22.19 -19.42
N ALA A 48 17.21 -22.90 -19.83
CA ALA A 48 16.06 -22.29 -20.50
C ALA A 48 15.32 -21.31 -19.61
N VAL A 49 15.08 -21.64 -18.34
CA VAL A 49 14.47 -20.73 -17.35
C VAL A 49 15.35 -19.51 -17.10
N LEU A 50 16.66 -19.69 -16.93
CA LEU A 50 17.60 -18.58 -16.77
C LEU A 50 17.64 -17.67 -18.01
N LEU A 51 17.66 -18.24 -19.22
CA LEU A 51 17.61 -17.47 -20.47
C LEU A 51 16.27 -16.72 -20.62
N THR A 52 15.17 -17.31 -20.18
CA THR A 52 13.85 -16.63 -20.18
C THR A 52 13.85 -15.47 -19.21
N VAL A 53 14.35 -15.65 -17.99
CA VAL A 53 14.46 -14.58 -16.96
C VAL A 53 15.40 -13.47 -17.43
N ILE A 54 16.55 -13.82 -18.03
CA ILE A 54 17.48 -12.84 -18.60
C ILE A 54 16.84 -12.14 -19.80
N GLY A 55 16.14 -12.86 -20.68
CA GLY A 55 15.45 -12.31 -21.83
C GLY A 55 14.38 -11.29 -21.41
N ILE A 56 13.60 -11.58 -20.38
CA ILE A 56 12.59 -10.63 -19.85
C ILE A 56 13.25 -9.36 -19.25
N ASN A 57 14.46 -9.49 -18.68
CA ASN A 57 15.19 -8.33 -18.12
C ASN A 57 15.89 -7.46 -19.16
N TYR A 58 16.31 -8.04 -20.28
CA TYR A 58 17.10 -7.33 -21.31
C TYR A 58 16.30 -6.94 -22.57
N LEU A 59 15.11 -7.52 -22.79
CA LEU A 59 14.24 -7.08 -23.88
C LEU A 59 13.29 -6.00 -23.37
N PRO A 60 13.16 -4.86 -24.08
CA PRO A 60 12.11 -3.90 -23.78
C PRO A 60 10.75 -4.57 -23.94
N PRO A 61 9.75 -4.24 -23.13
CA PRO A 61 8.46 -4.92 -23.13
C PRO A 61 7.76 -4.72 -24.50
N ILE A 62 7.87 -5.72 -25.35
CA ILE A 62 7.12 -5.78 -26.59
C ILE A 62 5.71 -6.25 -26.23
N GLY A 63 4.77 -5.28 -26.19
CA GLY A 63 3.34 -5.53 -26.38
C GLY A 63 2.64 -6.34 -25.31
N GLY A 64 1.86 -5.64 -24.48
CA GLY A 64 0.57 -6.06 -24.01
C GLY A 64 0.37 -7.49 -23.49
N PHE A 65 0.99 -7.89 -22.40
CA PHE A 65 0.57 -9.09 -21.68
C PHE A 65 -0.71 -8.77 -20.89
N ARG A 66 -1.86 -9.16 -21.44
CA ARG A 66 -3.14 -9.10 -20.73
C ARG A 66 -3.20 -10.29 -19.78
N LEU A 67 -2.99 -10.05 -18.51
CA LEU A 67 -3.33 -10.99 -17.44
C LEU A 67 -4.86 -11.00 -17.27
N PRO A 68 -5.54 -12.15 -17.40
CA PRO A 68 -6.95 -12.26 -17.05
C PRO A 68 -7.07 -12.40 -15.54
N GLY A 69 -7.50 -11.36 -14.86
CA GLY A 69 -7.76 -11.36 -13.43
C GLY A 69 -8.16 -9.95 -13.00
N GLU A 70 -9.29 -9.82 -12.35
CA GLU A 70 -9.84 -8.60 -11.76
C GLU A 70 -8.94 -8.02 -10.64
N LEU A 71 -7.74 -7.62 -11.00
CA LEU A 71 -6.92 -6.71 -10.19
C LEU A 71 -7.24 -5.31 -10.71
N GLY A 72 -7.92 -4.54 -9.88
CA GLY A 72 -8.46 -3.21 -10.17
C GLY A 72 -7.66 -2.44 -11.22
N LYS A 73 -8.37 -1.92 -12.20
CA LYS A 73 -7.92 -1.30 -13.47
C LYS A 73 -6.56 -0.58 -13.38
N LEU A 74 -5.48 -1.36 -13.48
CA LEU A 74 -4.12 -0.83 -13.63
C LEU A 74 -3.92 -0.50 -15.11
N VAL A 75 -3.86 0.77 -15.43
CA VAL A 75 -3.59 1.24 -16.79
C VAL A 75 -2.15 1.75 -16.84
N ILE A 76 -1.29 1.05 -17.56
CA ILE A 76 0.11 1.45 -17.77
C ILE A 76 0.18 2.27 -19.06
N HIS A 77 0.45 3.57 -18.94
CA HIS A 77 0.73 4.47 -20.06
C HIS A 77 2.20 4.94 -19.95
N GLY A 78 3.08 4.35 -20.75
CA GLY A 78 4.50 4.71 -20.75
C GLY A 78 5.20 4.34 -19.44
N THR A 79 5.84 5.32 -18.78
CA THR A 79 6.54 5.17 -17.50
C THR A 79 5.63 5.40 -16.28
N LYS A 80 4.34 5.72 -16.48
CA LYS A 80 3.41 6.06 -15.40
C LYS A 80 2.44 4.93 -15.11
N ILE A 81 2.43 4.46 -13.87
CA ILE A 81 1.45 3.50 -13.37
C ILE A 81 0.33 4.30 -12.71
N THR A 82 -0.91 4.06 -13.10
CA THR A 82 -2.08 4.74 -12.52
C THR A 82 -3.01 3.71 -11.88
N MET A 83 -3.34 3.93 -10.63
CA MET A 83 -4.35 3.18 -9.88
C MET A 83 -5.63 4.00 -9.82
N GLN A 84 -6.77 3.39 -10.13
CA GLN A 84 -8.07 4.04 -10.02
C GLN A 84 -8.71 3.70 -8.68
N GLN A 85 -9.30 4.73 -8.05
CA GLN A 85 -10.02 4.63 -6.78
C GLN A 85 -9.21 3.96 -5.65
N PRO A 86 -7.97 4.40 -5.38
CA PRO A 86 -7.21 3.86 -4.26
C PRO A 86 -7.94 4.16 -2.95
N ARG A 87 -7.95 3.19 -2.03
CA ARG A 87 -8.50 3.34 -0.68
C ARG A 87 -7.52 2.77 0.33
N LEU A 88 -7.34 3.49 1.41
CA LEU A 88 -6.53 3.09 2.55
C LEU A 88 -7.32 3.38 3.82
N ALA A 89 -7.59 2.36 4.61
CA ALA A 89 -8.25 2.52 5.90
C ALA A 89 -7.43 1.81 6.99
N GLY A 90 -7.48 2.33 8.19
CA GLY A 90 -6.73 1.77 9.31
C GLY A 90 -7.04 2.45 10.62
N TYR A 91 -6.16 2.20 11.59
CA TYR A 91 -6.21 2.82 12.90
C TYR A 91 -4.85 3.45 13.21
N THR A 92 -4.87 4.61 13.83
CA THR A 92 -3.67 5.25 14.39
C THR A 92 -3.17 4.47 15.61
N ILE A 93 -1.96 4.79 16.10
CA ILE A 93 -1.38 4.14 17.30
C ILE A 93 -2.29 4.31 18.54
N ASP A 94 -3.03 5.41 18.61
CA ASP A 94 -3.99 5.73 19.66
C ASP A 94 -5.43 5.25 19.33
N SER A 95 -5.55 4.25 18.41
CA SER A 95 -6.78 3.55 18.04
C SER A 95 -7.89 4.44 17.43
N ARG A 96 -7.53 5.56 16.82
CA ARG A 96 -8.45 6.41 16.05
C ARG A 96 -8.57 5.89 14.63
N ALA A 97 -9.79 5.74 14.13
CA ALA A 97 -10.03 5.31 12.77
C ALA A 97 -9.65 6.40 11.76
N TYR A 98 -9.06 5.97 10.64
CA TYR A 98 -8.85 6.85 9.49
C TYR A 98 -9.19 6.12 8.19
N GLU A 99 -9.63 6.87 7.21
CA GLU A 99 -9.87 6.40 5.85
C GLU A 99 -9.38 7.48 4.86
N PHE A 100 -8.56 7.06 3.91
CA PHE A 100 -8.11 7.89 2.78
C PHE A 100 -8.58 7.25 1.48
N SER A 101 -9.07 8.06 0.57
CA SER A 101 -9.42 7.65 -0.78
C SER A 101 -9.04 8.74 -1.78
N ALA A 102 -8.84 8.36 -3.03
CA ALA A 102 -8.68 9.29 -4.13
C ALA A 102 -9.36 8.73 -5.39
N ASP A 103 -9.65 9.56 -6.36
CA ASP A 103 -10.19 9.08 -7.64
C ASP A 103 -9.12 8.38 -8.47
N ALA A 104 -7.88 8.86 -8.39
CA ALA A 104 -6.73 8.24 -9.03
C ALA A 104 -5.45 8.51 -8.25
N ALA A 105 -4.53 7.56 -8.28
CA ALA A 105 -3.15 7.72 -7.85
C ALA A 105 -2.22 7.35 -9.00
N GLY A 106 -1.25 8.22 -9.30
CA GLY A 106 -0.25 8.04 -10.34
C GLY A 106 1.15 7.96 -9.74
N GLN A 107 1.95 7.01 -10.22
CA GLN A 107 3.36 6.85 -9.82
C GLN A 107 4.21 6.74 -11.06
N ASP A 108 5.26 7.54 -11.15
CA ASP A 108 6.24 7.45 -12.22
C ASP A 108 7.33 6.44 -11.82
N ILE A 109 7.61 5.47 -12.70
CA ILE A 109 8.65 4.45 -12.49
C ILE A 109 10.03 5.08 -12.31
N THR A 110 10.27 6.25 -12.91
CA THR A 110 11.53 6.99 -12.76
C THR A 110 11.65 7.70 -11.43
N LYS A 111 10.52 7.95 -10.76
CA LYS A 111 10.42 8.59 -9.44
C LYS A 111 9.53 7.76 -8.51
N PRO A 112 9.95 6.54 -8.13
CA PRO A 112 9.09 5.58 -7.46
C PRO A 112 8.68 6.00 -6.04
N ASN A 113 9.30 7.04 -5.48
CA ASN A 113 8.93 7.56 -4.17
C ASN A 113 7.79 8.58 -4.21
N LEU A 114 7.49 9.15 -5.39
CA LEU A 114 6.46 10.17 -5.54
C LEU A 114 5.17 9.56 -6.07
N VAL A 115 4.09 9.76 -5.32
CA VAL A 115 2.73 9.36 -5.69
C VAL A 115 1.89 10.61 -5.87
N GLU A 116 1.43 10.86 -7.08
CA GLU A 116 0.49 11.92 -7.39
C GLU A 116 -0.93 11.45 -7.10
N LEU A 117 -1.71 12.24 -6.39
CA LEU A 117 -3.07 11.92 -5.96
C LEU A 117 -4.04 12.94 -6.54
N HIS A 118 -5.16 12.46 -7.07
CA HIS A 118 -6.20 13.29 -7.67
C HIS A 118 -7.51 13.12 -6.91
N ARG A 119 -8.13 14.25 -6.53
CA ARG A 119 -9.37 14.32 -5.75
C ARG A 119 -9.33 13.44 -4.51
N LEU A 120 -8.53 13.89 -3.54
CA LEU A 120 -8.40 13.20 -2.25
C LEU A 120 -9.61 13.46 -1.38
N HIS A 121 -10.01 12.42 -0.67
CA HIS A 121 -10.93 12.48 0.46
C HIS A 121 -10.31 11.74 1.63
N ALA A 122 -10.33 12.37 2.79
CA ALA A 122 -9.84 11.77 4.02
C ALA A 122 -10.90 11.94 5.11
N LYS A 123 -11.08 10.90 5.92
CA LYS A 123 -11.89 10.91 7.14
C LYS A 123 -11.02 10.46 8.29
N MET A 124 -11.09 11.16 9.40
CA MET A 124 -10.30 10.84 10.57
C MET A 124 -11.12 11.08 11.85
N GLU A 125 -11.05 10.12 12.76
CA GLU A 125 -11.58 10.27 14.11
C GLU A 125 -10.57 11.05 14.97
N MET A 126 -11.03 12.07 15.67
CA MET A 126 -10.25 12.90 16.57
C MET A 126 -10.26 12.31 17.99
N GLN A 127 -9.47 12.88 18.90
CA GLN A 127 -9.39 12.40 20.30
C GLN A 127 -10.70 12.56 21.08
N ASP A 128 -11.49 13.57 20.74
CA ASP A 128 -12.80 13.84 21.32
C ASP A 128 -13.94 13.06 20.66
N LYS A 129 -13.61 12.03 19.84
CA LYS A 129 -14.55 11.23 19.04
C LYS A 129 -15.29 11.99 17.94
N SER A 130 -14.93 13.23 17.69
CA SER A 130 -15.42 13.96 16.52
C SER A 130 -14.81 13.41 15.25
N MET A 131 -15.52 13.58 14.13
CA MET A 131 -15.03 13.21 12.80
C MET A 131 -14.59 14.47 12.07
N VAL A 132 -13.44 14.39 11.42
CA VAL A 132 -12.96 15.41 10.48
C VAL A 132 -12.91 14.79 9.09
N GLU A 133 -13.58 15.43 8.15
CA GLU A 133 -13.49 15.11 6.72
C GLU A 133 -12.66 16.19 6.03
N MET A 134 -11.77 15.75 5.16
CA MET A 134 -10.92 16.62 4.36
C MET A 134 -11.05 16.23 2.90
N SER A 135 -11.10 17.23 2.02
CA SER A 135 -10.98 17.04 0.57
C SER A 135 -9.93 17.96 -0.01
N ALA A 136 -9.29 17.53 -1.09
CA ALA A 136 -8.33 18.33 -1.85
C ALA A 136 -8.37 17.92 -3.33
N VAL A 137 -8.15 18.86 -4.23
CA VAL A 137 -8.16 18.59 -5.68
C VAL A 137 -6.96 17.77 -6.09
N SER A 138 -5.79 18.09 -5.56
CA SER A 138 -4.56 17.37 -5.88
C SER A 138 -3.62 17.27 -4.69
N GLY A 139 -2.74 16.26 -4.72
CA GLY A 139 -1.70 16.08 -3.74
C GLY A 139 -0.54 15.25 -4.27
N VAL A 140 0.61 15.40 -3.63
CA VAL A 140 1.80 14.60 -3.91
C VAL A 140 2.31 14.02 -2.59
N TYR A 141 2.37 12.71 -2.52
CA TYR A 141 2.95 11.99 -1.40
C TYR A 141 4.37 11.52 -1.74
N ASP A 142 5.33 11.89 -0.91
CA ASP A 142 6.70 11.37 -0.98
C ASP A 142 6.88 10.27 0.07
N ALA A 143 6.97 9.03 -0.38
CA ALA A 143 7.12 7.86 0.49
C ALA A 143 8.49 7.81 1.18
N LYS A 144 9.51 8.51 0.69
CA LYS A 144 10.84 8.55 1.30
C LYS A 144 10.90 9.47 2.50
N THR A 145 10.25 10.64 2.40
CA THR A 145 10.21 11.65 3.46
C THR A 145 8.96 11.56 4.32
N GLU A 146 7.96 10.78 3.87
CA GLU A 146 6.62 10.68 4.47
C GLU A 146 5.89 12.02 4.53
N MET A 147 6.15 12.87 3.51
CA MET A 147 5.52 14.18 3.36
C MET A 147 4.39 14.10 2.35
N LEU A 148 3.23 14.64 2.71
CA LEU A 148 2.10 14.82 1.81
C LEU A 148 1.88 16.31 1.59
N THR A 149 2.07 16.77 0.36
CA THR A 149 1.74 18.14 -0.06
C THR A 149 0.39 18.13 -0.74
N LEU A 150 -0.55 18.88 -0.21
CA LEU A 150 -1.88 19.08 -0.78
C LEU A 150 -1.94 20.44 -1.46
N ASN A 151 -2.57 20.49 -2.62
CA ASN A 151 -2.74 21.72 -3.38
C ASN A 151 -4.19 21.82 -3.85
N ASP A 152 -4.61 23.05 -4.03
CA ASP A 152 -5.88 23.48 -4.62
C ASP A 152 -7.11 23.02 -3.84
N ASN A 153 -7.84 24.04 -3.39
CA ASN A 153 -9.15 23.91 -2.78
C ASN A 153 -9.24 22.82 -1.70
N ILE A 154 -8.40 22.97 -0.67
CA ILE A 154 -8.44 22.07 0.48
C ILE A 154 -9.57 22.53 1.38
N GLU A 155 -10.55 21.65 1.60
CA GLU A 155 -11.67 21.87 2.50
C GLU A 155 -11.62 20.87 3.65
N LEU A 156 -11.83 21.37 4.87
CA LEU A 156 -11.97 20.57 6.08
C LEU A 156 -13.32 20.84 6.70
N VAL A 157 -14.01 19.79 7.11
CA VAL A 157 -15.29 19.90 7.82
C VAL A 157 -15.24 18.98 9.03
N SER A 158 -15.49 19.57 10.21
CA SER A 158 -15.60 18.81 11.45
C SER A 158 -17.06 18.58 11.81
N SER A 159 -17.36 17.40 12.36
CA SER A 159 -18.69 17.09 12.91
C SER A 159 -19.10 18.03 14.06
N THR A 160 -18.15 18.75 14.64
CA THR A 160 -18.37 19.79 15.68
C THR A 160 -18.75 21.16 15.10
N GLY A 161 -18.86 21.28 13.75
CA GLY A 161 -19.29 22.49 13.08
C GLY A 161 -18.18 23.47 12.70
N TYR A 162 -16.92 23.06 12.79
CA TYR A 162 -15.79 23.83 12.25
C TYR A 162 -15.62 23.53 10.75
N GLU A 163 -15.40 24.57 9.96
CA GLU A 163 -15.06 24.47 8.54
C GLU A 163 -13.74 25.20 8.29
N GLY A 164 -12.82 24.57 7.55
CA GLY A 164 -11.54 25.16 7.16
C GLY A 164 -11.38 25.17 5.64
N ARG A 165 -10.78 26.21 5.08
CA ARG A 165 -10.39 26.29 3.66
C ARG A 165 -8.97 26.78 3.53
N LEU A 166 -8.19 26.06 2.74
CA LEU A 166 -6.78 26.33 2.50
C LEU A 166 -6.49 26.14 1.00
N SER A 167 -5.45 26.83 0.52
CA SER A 167 -4.98 26.66 -0.87
C SER A 167 -3.86 25.64 -0.97
N GLU A 168 -3.12 25.44 0.13
CA GLU A 168 -1.96 24.56 0.19
C GLU A 168 -1.78 24.06 1.63
N ALA A 169 -1.37 22.80 1.79
CA ALA A 169 -0.97 22.26 3.09
C ALA A 169 0.15 21.24 2.91
N VAL A 170 1.16 21.32 3.75
CA VAL A 170 2.25 20.34 3.84
C VAL A 170 2.08 19.56 5.13
N ILE A 171 1.93 18.25 5.01
CA ILE A 171 1.67 17.32 6.11
C ILE A 171 2.89 16.40 6.28
N ASP A 172 3.51 16.44 7.45
CA ASP A 172 4.48 15.43 7.86
C ASP A 172 3.71 14.30 8.55
N VAL A 173 3.50 13.20 7.84
CA VAL A 173 2.68 12.07 8.30
C VAL A 173 3.31 11.39 9.52
N ARG A 174 4.64 11.34 9.58
CA ARG A 174 5.38 10.75 10.69
C ARG A 174 5.21 11.53 11.99
N LYS A 175 5.34 12.85 11.90
CA LYS A 175 5.21 13.73 13.08
C LYS A 175 3.76 14.07 13.38
N GLY A 176 2.84 13.87 12.42
CA GLY A 176 1.45 14.32 12.54
C GLY A 176 1.35 15.84 12.63
N SER A 177 2.19 16.55 11.87
CA SER A 177 2.18 18.01 11.80
C SER A 177 1.68 18.48 10.44
N VAL A 178 1.00 19.62 10.42
CA VAL A 178 0.48 20.27 9.21
C VAL A 178 0.90 21.73 9.20
N VAL A 179 1.44 22.18 8.10
CA VAL A 179 1.85 23.58 7.90
C VAL A 179 1.19 24.11 6.62
N SER A 180 0.58 25.29 6.71
CA SER A 180 0.15 26.05 5.56
C SER A 180 0.75 27.44 5.62
N GLU A 181 1.53 27.79 4.60
CA GLU A 181 2.12 29.13 4.47
C GLU A 181 1.25 30.10 3.64
N LYS A 182 0.12 29.58 3.14
CA LYS A 182 -0.89 30.35 2.42
C LYS A 182 -2.02 30.78 3.35
N PRO A 183 -2.79 31.81 2.96
CA PRO A 183 -3.94 32.24 3.74
C PRO A 183 -4.93 31.08 4.02
N VAL A 184 -5.39 31.05 5.25
CA VAL A 184 -6.33 30.05 5.78
C VAL A 184 -7.58 30.76 6.23
N TRP A 185 -8.73 30.25 5.83
CA TRP A 185 -10.03 30.66 6.29
C TRP A 185 -10.63 29.57 7.18
N VAL A 186 -11.06 29.94 8.38
CA VAL A 186 -11.70 29.02 9.33
C VAL A 186 -13.00 29.64 9.83
N LYS A 187 -14.09 28.90 9.65
CA LYS A 187 -15.36 29.19 10.25
C LYS A 187 -15.51 28.37 11.53
N MET A 188 -15.88 29.05 12.57
CA MET A 188 -16.17 28.51 13.90
C MET A 188 -17.65 28.78 14.26
N LEU A 189 -18.11 28.18 15.37
CA LEU A 189 -19.49 28.35 15.82
C LEU A 189 -19.86 29.82 16.06
N ASP A 190 -18.90 30.61 16.58
CA ASP A 190 -19.11 31.97 17.01
C ASP A 190 -18.43 33.05 16.12
N GLY A 191 -17.91 32.66 14.95
CA GLY A 191 -17.24 33.60 14.07
C GLY A 191 -16.42 33.00 12.95
N VAL A 192 -15.75 33.90 12.25
CA VAL A 192 -14.84 33.56 11.14
C VAL A 192 -13.45 34.10 11.44
N LEU A 193 -12.45 33.27 11.23
CA LEU A 193 -11.03 33.58 11.40
C LEU A 193 -10.36 33.50 10.02
N ASN A 194 -9.58 34.52 9.69
CA ASN A 194 -8.66 34.52 8.58
C ASN A 194 -7.23 34.61 9.15
N ALA A 195 -6.35 33.73 8.72
CA ALA A 195 -4.95 33.76 9.11
C ALA A 195 -4.05 33.69 7.89
N LYS A 196 -2.84 34.25 8.02
CA LYS A 196 -1.82 34.20 6.95
C LYS A 196 -1.06 32.88 6.93
N ARG A 197 -0.98 32.21 8.09
CA ARG A 197 -0.26 30.94 8.26
C ARG A 197 -0.98 30.08 9.32
N LEU A 198 -0.91 28.77 9.10
CA LEU A 198 -1.40 27.73 10.01
C LEU A 198 -0.26 26.75 10.30
N ASP A 199 -0.02 26.48 11.58
CA ASP A 199 0.84 25.42 12.05
C ASP A 199 0.05 24.52 13.00
N ILE A 200 -0.09 23.24 12.65
CA ILE A 200 -0.66 22.21 13.51
C ILE A 200 0.48 21.27 13.92
N VAL A 201 0.65 21.06 15.19
CA VAL A 201 1.70 20.18 15.75
C VAL A 201 1.12 19.22 16.77
N ASP A 202 1.94 18.30 17.28
CA ASP A 202 1.56 17.32 18.30
C ASP A 202 0.31 16.51 17.90
N LYS A 203 0.30 16.02 16.65
CA LYS A 203 -0.79 15.18 16.10
C LYS A 203 -2.17 15.85 16.17
N GLY A 204 -2.21 17.17 16.01
CA GLY A 204 -3.44 17.95 16.02
C GLY A 204 -3.81 18.55 17.38
N SER A 205 -3.05 18.28 18.44
CA SER A 205 -3.34 18.80 19.78
C SER A 205 -3.08 20.30 19.93
N VAL A 206 -2.15 20.85 19.14
CA VAL A 206 -1.79 22.26 19.18
C VAL A 206 -1.97 22.88 17.80
N ILE A 207 -2.83 23.88 17.71
CA ILE A 207 -3.09 24.65 16.49
C ILE A 207 -2.65 26.09 16.71
N ARG A 208 -1.77 26.60 15.85
CA ARG A 208 -1.26 27.98 15.90
C ARG A 208 -1.64 28.68 14.61
N PHE A 209 -2.19 29.87 14.75
CA PHE A 209 -2.50 30.77 13.66
C PHE A 209 -1.60 32.01 13.76
N SER A 210 -1.04 32.46 12.64
CA SER A 210 -0.24 33.68 12.57
C SER A 210 -0.88 34.68 11.62
N GLY A 211 -0.83 35.99 11.97
CA GLY A 211 -1.42 37.05 11.17
C GLY A 211 -2.96 36.98 11.13
N VAL A 212 -3.58 36.82 12.27
CA VAL A 212 -5.02 36.56 12.44
C VAL A 212 -5.84 37.82 12.34
N ALA A 213 -6.92 37.74 11.55
CA ALA A 213 -8.05 38.68 11.57
C ALA A 213 -9.30 37.84 11.89
N MET A 214 -9.97 38.17 13.00
CA MET A 214 -11.15 37.43 13.47
C MET A 214 -12.37 38.34 13.50
N THR A 215 -13.50 37.85 12.98
CA THR A 215 -14.79 38.50 13.05
C THR A 215 -15.71 37.64 13.90
N LEU A 216 -16.08 38.11 15.05
CA LEU A 216 -17.03 37.46 15.95
C LEU A 216 -18.46 37.82 15.54
N GLN A 217 -19.33 36.85 15.44
CA GLN A 217 -20.77 37.03 15.32
C GLN A 217 -21.34 36.79 16.73
N PRO A 218 -21.91 37.84 17.39
CA PRO A 218 -22.55 37.63 18.67
C PRO A 218 -23.68 36.61 18.49
N GLY A 219 -23.55 35.48 19.12
CA GLY A 219 -24.50 34.37 19.03
C GLY A 219 -25.88 34.81 19.49
N LYS A 220 -26.92 34.21 18.97
CA LYS A 220 -28.34 34.47 19.27
C LYS A 220 -28.69 34.51 20.78
N ARG A 221 -27.82 34.03 21.67
CA ARG A 221 -28.00 34.11 23.12
C ARG A 221 -27.82 35.51 23.70
N ALA A 222 -26.88 36.30 23.18
CA ALA A 222 -26.67 37.66 23.66
C ALA A 222 -27.83 38.61 23.27
N ALA A 223 -28.50 38.35 22.14
CA ALA A 223 -29.68 39.09 21.74
C ALA A 223 -30.92 38.78 22.57
N ALA A 224 -31.04 37.59 23.14
CA ALA A 224 -32.16 37.21 24.00
C ALA A 224 -32.03 37.79 25.43
N ASP A 225 -30.79 37.97 25.92
CA ASP A 225 -30.55 38.56 27.26
C ASP A 225 -30.66 40.10 27.24
N ALA A 226 -30.36 40.73 26.09
CA ALA A 226 -30.53 42.15 25.88
C ALA A 226 -32.02 42.58 25.66
N ALA A 227 -32.89 41.62 25.38
CA ALA A 227 -34.33 41.88 25.15
C ALA A 227 -35.23 41.67 26.38
N LYS A 228 -34.66 41.36 27.57
CA LYS A 228 -35.44 41.36 28.81
C LYS A 228 -35.63 42.79 29.30
N PRO A 229 -36.86 43.33 29.32
CA PRO A 229 -37.14 44.62 29.98
C PRO A 229 -36.86 44.45 31.47
N SER A 230 -36.10 45.39 32.04
CA SER A 230 -35.99 45.56 33.47
C SER A 230 -37.36 45.98 34.03
N GLU A 231 -38.11 44.98 34.52
CA GLU A 231 -39.22 45.27 35.41
C GLU A 231 -38.64 45.70 36.78
N GLN A 232 -38.87 46.99 37.08
CA GLN A 232 -38.80 47.54 38.43
C GLN A 232 -40.15 47.36 39.13
#